data_4af9cea4361e44317630527e79cdae19
#
_entry.id   4af9cea4361e44317630527e79cdae19
#
_cell.length_a   1.000
_cell.length_b   1.000
_cell.length_c   1.000
_cell.angle_alpha   90.00
_cell.angle_beta   90.00
_cell.angle_gamma   90.00
#
_symmetry.space_group_name_H-M   'P 1'
#
loop_
_entity.id
_entity.type
_entity.pdbx_description
1 polymer ?
#
loop_
_entity_poly.entity_id
_entity_poly.type
_entity_poly.pdbx_seq_one_letter_code
_entity_poly.pdbx_strand_id
1 'polypeptide(L)'
;VNEGKAVSNELLRGRVDGVKVGENPEGGEDVTLAGALMGLFRPDTEEFTEENALLTAVTGKDGSFSFENIPYGHWIVKEISAPDLYTVSPQQHHVYIGADGQHIEIRVENTLIRGSVQVTKTEAVEEPSPVEKEDKKDKNSFLRFLPGAVFDLYADSNANQEYDPDDQKIGTLKETDAGYHTAENLLAGGYFIKESKAPEGYQPDPNAYYFST
;
A
#
# COMPACT_ATOMS: atom_id res chain seq x y z
N VAL A 1 -13.05 -67.83 18.32
CA VAL A 1 -12.59 -66.45 18.52
C VAL A 1 -12.86 -65.72 17.21
N ASN A 2 -13.88 -64.85 17.17
CA ASN A 2 -14.11 -63.96 16.02
C ASN A 2 -13.04 -62.87 16.04
N GLU A 3 -12.04 -62.93 15.16
CA GLU A 3 -11.15 -61.82 14.89
C GLU A 3 -11.98 -60.73 14.20
N GLY A 4 -12.36 -59.69 14.95
CA GLY A 4 -13.04 -58.53 14.42
C GLY A 4 -12.15 -57.86 13.38
N LYS A 5 -12.55 -57.87 12.10
CA LYS A 5 -11.93 -57.04 11.08
C LYS A 5 -12.24 -55.58 11.42
N ALA A 6 -11.18 -54.76 11.64
CA ALA A 6 -11.31 -53.30 11.72
C ALA A 6 -11.79 -52.79 10.33
N VAL A 7 -12.82 -51.95 10.34
CA VAL A 7 -13.23 -51.19 9.14
C VAL A 7 -12.62 -49.78 9.28
N SER A 8 -11.82 -49.39 8.31
CA SER A 8 -11.24 -48.03 8.26
C SER A 8 -11.93 -47.22 7.17
N ASN A 9 -12.18 -45.96 7.46
CA ASN A 9 -12.64 -44.98 6.46
C ASN A 9 -11.51 -44.00 6.17
N GLU A 10 -11.41 -43.58 4.94
CA GLU A 10 -10.46 -42.51 4.52
C GLU A 10 -11.16 -41.17 4.55
N LEU A 11 -10.47 -40.15 5.01
CA LEU A 11 -10.98 -38.80 5.05
C LEU A 11 -10.91 -38.22 3.62
N LEU A 12 -12.02 -37.62 3.15
CA LEU A 12 -12.08 -36.91 1.88
C LEU A 12 -11.08 -35.75 1.90
N ARG A 13 -10.39 -35.53 0.79
CA ARG A 13 -9.41 -34.49 0.62
C ARG A 13 -9.59 -33.77 -0.72
N GLY A 14 -9.23 -32.48 -0.74
CA GLY A 14 -9.25 -31.67 -1.95
C GLY A 14 -8.03 -30.78 -2.06
N ARG A 15 -8.05 -29.90 -3.05
CA ARG A 15 -7.01 -28.89 -3.28
C ARG A 15 -7.63 -27.54 -3.63
N VAL A 16 -6.88 -26.49 -3.34
CA VAL A 16 -7.15 -25.12 -3.80
C VAL A 16 -5.93 -24.64 -4.57
N ASP A 17 -6.14 -24.23 -5.81
CA ASP A 17 -5.16 -23.50 -6.60
C ASP A 17 -5.57 -22.04 -6.69
N GLY A 18 -4.60 -21.15 -6.62
CA GLY A 18 -4.84 -19.73 -6.70
C GLY A 18 -3.86 -19.00 -7.60
N VAL A 19 -4.30 -17.85 -8.09
CA VAL A 19 -3.45 -16.88 -8.74
C VAL A 19 -3.49 -15.56 -7.98
N LYS A 20 -2.31 -15.02 -7.67
CA LYS A 20 -2.10 -13.73 -7.04
C LYS A 20 -1.81 -12.69 -8.09
N VAL A 21 -2.58 -11.61 -8.08
CA VAL A 21 -2.40 -10.48 -8.99
C VAL A 21 -2.46 -9.17 -8.21
N GLY A 22 -2.08 -8.08 -8.85
CA GLY A 22 -2.23 -6.75 -8.30
C GLY A 22 -2.22 -5.68 -9.36
N GLU A 23 -2.61 -4.48 -8.96
CA GLU A 23 -2.57 -3.30 -9.83
C GLU A 23 -1.19 -3.16 -10.48
N ASN A 24 -1.16 -2.84 -11.77
CA ASN A 24 0.09 -2.56 -12.48
C ASN A 24 0.57 -1.13 -12.13
N PRO A 25 1.81 -0.95 -11.60
CA PRO A 25 2.35 0.39 -11.31
C PRO A 25 2.40 1.31 -12.54
N GLU A 26 2.53 0.75 -13.74
CA GLU A 26 2.53 1.50 -15.01
C GLU A 26 1.12 1.75 -15.56
N GLY A 27 0.09 1.26 -14.86
CA GLY A 27 -1.31 1.29 -15.30
C GLY A 27 -1.66 0.18 -16.28
N GLY A 28 -2.94 0.04 -16.60
CA GLY A 28 -3.44 -1.00 -17.50
C GLY A 28 -3.94 -2.25 -16.77
N GLU A 29 -3.68 -3.43 -17.34
CA GLU A 29 -4.13 -4.70 -16.76
C GLU A 29 -3.27 -5.11 -15.55
N ASP A 30 -3.91 -5.80 -14.61
CA ASP A 30 -3.24 -6.36 -13.44
C ASP A 30 -2.05 -7.25 -13.83
N VAL A 31 -1.04 -7.24 -12.98
CA VAL A 31 0.15 -8.09 -13.11
C VAL A 31 0.13 -9.23 -12.10
N THR A 32 0.77 -10.33 -12.42
CA THR A 32 0.96 -11.45 -11.48
C THR A 32 1.97 -11.07 -10.40
N LEU A 33 1.71 -11.47 -9.15
CA LEU A 33 2.52 -11.11 -8.00
C LEU A 33 3.22 -12.32 -7.40
N ALA A 34 4.56 -12.32 -7.46
CA ALA A 34 5.41 -13.27 -6.76
C ALA A 34 5.69 -12.83 -5.33
N GLY A 35 5.94 -13.79 -4.43
CA GLY A 35 6.43 -13.52 -3.08
C GLY A 35 5.35 -13.19 -2.04
N ALA A 36 4.07 -13.21 -2.39
CA ALA A 36 2.99 -13.12 -1.41
C ALA A 36 2.93 -14.40 -0.57
N LEU A 37 2.79 -14.27 0.75
CA LEU A 37 2.57 -15.41 1.63
C LEU A 37 1.07 -15.63 1.83
N MET A 38 0.59 -16.77 1.38
CA MET A 38 -0.81 -17.20 1.48
C MET A 38 -0.96 -18.24 2.59
N GLY A 39 -2.07 -18.18 3.33
CA GLY A 39 -2.41 -19.12 4.38
C GLY A 39 -3.76 -19.79 4.16
N LEU A 40 -3.87 -21.07 4.56
CA LEU A 40 -5.10 -21.82 4.70
C LEU A 40 -5.45 -21.93 6.19
N PHE A 41 -6.63 -21.48 6.55
CA PHE A 41 -7.06 -21.34 7.95
C PHE A 41 -8.36 -22.08 8.25
N ARG A 42 -8.57 -22.37 9.54
CA ARG A 42 -9.86 -22.84 10.03
C ARG A 42 -10.89 -21.69 10.04
N PRO A 43 -12.20 -22.00 9.95
CA PRO A 43 -13.24 -20.96 9.92
C PRO A 43 -13.35 -20.12 11.21
N ASP A 44 -12.86 -20.65 12.32
CA ASP A 44 -12.85 -20.02 13.66
C ASP A 44 -11.55 -19.27 13.96
N THR A 45 -10.67 -19.11 12.97
CA THR A 45 -9.41 -18.34 13.13
C THR A 45 -9.70 -16.85 13.25
N GLU A 46 -9.25 -16.23 14.33
CA GLU A 46 -9.39 -14.79 14.57
C GLU A 46 -8.18 -13.99 14.04
N GLU A 47 -6.97 -14.53 14.16
CA GLU A 47 -5.73 -13.91 13.71
C GLU A 47 -5.09 -14.73 12.58
N PHE A 48 -4.95 -14.10 11.42
CA PHE A 48 -4.42 -14.73 10.20
C PHE A 48 -2.90 -14.56 10.11
N THR A 49 -2.19 -15.35 10.90
CA THR A 49 -0.72 -15.38 10.95
C THR A 49 -0.19 -16.70 10.40
N GLU A 50 1.11 -16.74 10.07
CA GLU A 50 1.75 -17.97 9.62
C GLU A 50 1.64 -19.11 10.66
N GLU A 51 1.73 -18.77 11.95
CA GLU A 51 1.62 -19.72 13.06
C GLU A 51 0.23 -20.35 13.19
N ASN A 52 -0.83 -19.59 12.85
CA ASN A 52 -2.21 -20.03 12.94
C ASN A 52 -2.70 -20.74 11.64
N ALA A 53 -1.92 -20.69 10.59
CA ALA A 53 -2.25 -21.35 9.32
C ALA A 53 -2.08 -22.86 9.41
N LEU A 54 -3.04 -23.61 8.85
CA LEU A 54 -2.89 -25.05 8.67
C LEU A 54 -1.82 -25.36 7.62
N LEU A 55 -1.80 -24.59 6.53
CA LEU A 55 -0.85 -24.66 5.43
C LEU A 55 -0.49 -23.24 5.01
N THR A 56 0.74 -23.06 4.54
CA THR A 56 1.19 -21.81 3.90
C THR A 56 1.77 -22.11 2.52
N ALA A 57 1.71 -21.11 1.63
CA ALA A 57 2.31 -21.16 0.31
C ALA A 57 2.80 -19.76 -0.08
N VAL A 58 3.97 -19.68 -0.72
CA VAL A 58 4.49 -18.44 -1.30
C VAL A 58 4.17 -18.44 -2.80
N THR A 59 3.67 -17.33 -3.33
CA THR A 59 3.31 -17.22 -4.75
C THR A 59 4.54 -17.24 -5.65
N GLY A 60 4.45 -17.99 -6.74
CA GLY A 60 5.48 -18.10 -7.77
C GLY A 60 5.57 -16.86 -8.68
N LYS A 61 6.52 -16.84 -9.62
CA LYS A 61 6.71 -15.73 -10.59
C LYS A 61 5.49 -15.46 -11.46
N ASP A 62 4.68 -16.47 -11.70
CA ASP A 62 3.40 -16.40 -12.41
C ASP A 62 2.21 -16.10 -11.51
N GLY A 63 2.46 -15.76 -10.23
CA GLY A 63 1.46 -15.53 -9.21
C GLY A 63 0.77 -16.78 -8.68
N SER A 64 1.12 -17.98 -9.18
CA SER A 64 0.47 -19.23 -8.77
C SER A 64 0.83 -19.63 -7.34
N PHE A 65 -0.14 -20.24 -6.64
CA PHE A 65 0.02 -20.93 -5.36
C PHE A 65 -0.95 -22.08 -5.25
N SER A 66 -0.66 -23.07 -4.40
CA SER A 66 -1.50 -24.25 -4.22
C SER A 66 -1.48 -24.73 -2.78
N PHE A 67 -2.64 -25.20 -2.32
CA PHE A 67 -2.81 -25.98 -1.11
C PHE A 67 -3.35 -27.35 -1.46
N GLU A 68 -2.62 -28.38 -1.12
CA GLU A 68 -2.96 -29.77 -1.43
C GLU A 68 -3.38 -30.53 -0.16
N ASN A 69 -4.07 -31.66 -0.37
CA ASN A 69 -4.47 -32.57 0.71
C ASN A 69 -5.34 -31.90 1.79
N ILE A 70 -6.10 -30.87 1.41
CA ILE A 70 -6.99 -30.15 2.33
C ILE A 70 -8.10 -31.11 2.82
N PRO A 71 -8.27 -31.30 4.14
CA PRO A 71 -9.29 -32.18 4.67
C PRO A 71 -10.72 -31.71 4.35
N TYR A 72 -11.68 -32.62 4.34
CA TYR A 72 -13.10 -32.31 4.29
C TYR A 72 -13.49 -31.24 5.32
N GLY A 73 -14.30 -30.24 4.89
CA GLY A 73 -14.82 -29.18 5.73
C GLY A 73 -14.68 -27.80 5.12
N HIS A 74 -15.00 -26.78 5.94
CA HIS A 74 -14.87 -25.37 5.59
C HIS A 74 -13.49 -24.84 5.95
N TRP A 75 -12.96 -23.97 5.09
CA TRP A 75 -11.65 -23.36 5.22
C TRP A 75 -11.68 -21.92 4.75
N ILE A 76 -10.70 -21.13 5.16
CA ILE A 76 -10.46 -19.75 4.70
C ILE A 76 -9.08 -19.70 4.06
N VAL A 77 -9.00 -19.21 2.82
CA VAL A 77 -7.72 -18.80 2.22
C VAL A 77 -7.61 -17.30 2.36
N LYS A 78 -6.47 -16.83 2.90
CA LYS A 78 -6.19 -15.42 3.11
C LYS A 78 -4.70 -15.13 2.92
N GLU A 79 -4.41 -13.93 2.43
CA GLU A 79 -3.05 -13.41 2.38
C GLU A 79 -2.57 -13.02 3.78
N ILE A 80 -1.36 -13.46 4.12
CA ILE A 80 -0.66 -13.15 5.38
C ILE A 80 0.25 -11.94 5.18
N SER A 81 1.03 -11.93 4.08
CA SER A 81 1.87 -10.81 3.70
C SER A 81 1.88 -10.58 2.20
N ALA A 82 1.87 -9.32 1.79
CA ALA A 82 1.95 -8.89 0.40
C ALA A 82 3.41 -8.72 -0.04
N PRO A 83 3.69 -8.76 -1.35
CA PRO A 83 4.95 -8.29 -1.88
C PRO A 83 5.14 -6.78 -1.66
N ASP A 84 6.39 -6.31 -1.79
CA ASP A 84 6.71 -4.88 -1.72
C ASP A 84 5.83 -4.06 -2.66
N LEU A 85 5.52 -2.81 -2.28
CA LEU A 85 4.66 -1.85 -2.96
C LEU A 85 3.15 -2.13 -2.88
N TYR A 86 2.73 -3.29 -2.37
CA TYR A 86 1.31 -3.67 -2.30
C TYR A 86 0.77 -3.72 -0.88
N THR A 87 -0.51 -3.40 -0.72
CA THR A 87 -1.24 -3.60 0.54
C THR A 87 -1.65 -5.05 0.66
N VAL A 88 -1.62 -5.61 1.87
CA VAL A 88 -2.18 -6.95 2.13
C VAL A 88 -3.66 -6.96 1.80
N SER A 89 -4.12 -7.95 1.01
CA SER A 89 -5.53 -8.09 0.68
C SER A 89 -6.38 -8.35 1.92
N PRO A 90 -7.41 -7.54 2.18
CA PRO A 90 -8.33 -7.77 3.29
C PRO A 90 -9.26 -8.96 3.03
N GLN A 91 -9.32 -9.46 1.80
CA GLN A 91 -10.27 -10.47 1.35
C GLN A 91 -10.02 -11.83 2.00
N GLN A 92 -11.10 -12.49 2.39
CA GLN A 92 -11.13 -13.88 2.87
C GLN A 92 -11.88 -14.73 1.85
N HIS A 93 -11.24 -15.78 1.33
CA HIS A 93 -11.85 -16.70 0.40
C HIS A 93 -12.34 -17.94 1.17
N HIS A 94 -13.65 -18.03 1.36
CA HIS A 94 -14.27 -19.18 2.01
C HIS A 94 -14.38 -20.32 1.01
N VAL A 95 -13.77 -21.46 1.33
CA VAL A 95 -13.76 -22.67 0.49
C VAL A 95 -14.35 -23.85 1.27
N TYR A 96 -15.00 -24.77 0.56
CA TYR A 96 -15.57 -25.98 1.15
C TYR A 96 -15.12 -27.21 0.37
N ILE A 97 -14.45 -28.12 1.07
CA ILE A 97 -14.08 -29.43 0.53
C ILE A 97 -15.16 -30.42 0.93
N GLY A 98 -16.00 -30.79 -0.02
CA GLY A 98 -17.15 -31.69 0.19
C GLY A 98 -17.04 -33.05 -0.53
N ALA A 99 -16.06 -33.21 -1.42
CA ALA A 99 -15.84 -34.43 -2.18
C ALA A 99 -14.34 -34.77 -2.27
N ASP A 100 -14.03 -36.06 -2.40
CA ASP A 100 -12.67 -36.49 -2.61
C ASP A 100 -12.13 -36.04 -3.97
N GLY A 101 -10.88 -35.54 -3.99
CA GLY A 101 -10.25 -34.99 -5.17
C GLY A 101 -10.84 -33.65 -5.65
N GLN A 102 -11.72 -32.99 -4.86
CA GLN A 102 -12.28 -31.69 -5.23
C GLN A 102 -11.20 -30.66 -5.47
N HIS A 103 -11.33 -29.93 -6.59
CA HIS A 103 -10.45 -28.84 -6.99
C HIS A 103 -11.22 -27.50 -6.99
N ILE A 104 -10.65 -26.49 -6.35
CA ILE A 104 -11.20 -25.13 -6.26
C ILE A 104 -10.15 -24.16 -6.77
N GLU A 105 -10.56 -23.22 -7.62
CA GLU A 105 -9.70 -22.14 -8.13
C GLU A 105 -10.11 -20.82 -7.54
N ILE A 106 -9.15 -19.98 -7.13
CA ILE A 106 -9.38 -18.65 -6.58
C ILE A 106 -8.42 -17.63 -7.21
N ARG A 107 -8.86 -16.37 -7.23
CA ARG A 107 -8.05 -15.20 -7.60
C ARG A 107 -7.97 -14.25 -6.42
N VAL A 108 -6.76 -13.82 -6.06
CA VAL A 108 -6.51 -12.90 -4.95
C VAL A 108 -5.85 -11.65 -5.49
N GLU A 109 -6.43 -10.48 -5.15
CA GLU A 109 -6.02 -9.19 -5.71
C GLU A 109 -5.42 -8.28 -4.64
N ASN A 110 -4.37 -7.53 -5.00
CA ASN A 110 -3.78 -6.47 -4.18
C ASN A 110 -3.86 -5.12 -4.89
N THR A 111 -3.92 -4.08 -4.09
CA THR A 111 -3.79 -2.69 -4.54
C THR A 111 -2.42 -2.14 -4.16
N LEU A 112 -1.92 -1.20 -4.95
CA LEU A 112 -0.67 -0.50 -4.67
C LEU A 112 -0.78 0.37 -3.41
N ILE A 113 0.30 0.45 -2.65
CA ILE A 113 0.43 1.43 -1.56
C ILE A 113 0.51 2.82 -2.18
N ARG A 114 -0.30 3.75 -1.65
CA ARG A 114 -0.33 5.14 -2.10
C ARG A 114 -0.24 6.10 -0.92
N GLY A 115 0.48 7.19 -1.15
CA GLY A 115 0.63 8.28 -0.21
C GLY A 115 0.10 9.60 -0.74
N SER A 116 0.29 10.65 0.05
CA SER A 116 0.01 12.03 -0.31
C SER A 116 1.04 12.96 0.30
N VAL A 117 1.17 14.16 -0.25
CA VAL A 117 2.01 15.21 0.28
C VAL A 117 1.22 16.50 0.39
N GLN A 118 1.47 17.27 1.45
CA GLN A 118 0.98 18.61 1.63
C GLN A 118 2.14 19.58 1.82
N VAL A 119 2.13 20.69 1.08
CA VAL A 119 3.07 21.81 1.22
C VAL A 119 2.32 23.04 1.67
N THR A 120 2.90 23.78 2.61
CA THR A 120 2.36 25.05 3.07
C THR A 120 3.30 26.17 2.66
N LYS A 121 2.80 27.14 1.89
CA LYS A 121 3.55 28.36 1.54
C LYS A 121 3.23 29.46 2.54
N THR A 122 4.27 29.93 3.22
CA THR A 122 4.14 30.98 4.24
C THR A 122 5.25 32.00 4.07
N GLU A 123 5.04 33.20 4.64
CA GLU A 123 6.12 34.13 4.96
C GLU A 123 6.36 34.18 6.47
N ALA A 124 7.61 34.41 6.85
CA ALA A 124 7.93 34.77 8.22
C ALA A 124 7.50 36.23 8.45
N VAL A 125 6.60 36.45 9.38
CA VAL A 125 6.27 37.80 9.87
C VAL A 125 7.31 38.13 10.94
N GLU A 126 7.98 39.29 10.84
CA GLU A 126 8.89 39.76 11.90
C GLU A 126 8.16 39.73 13.23
N GLU A 127 8.80 39.21 14.29
CA GLU A 127 8.22 39.20 15.63
C GLU A 127 7.75 40.61 15.99
N PRO A 128 6.49 40.80 16.43
CA PRO A 128 6.09 42.08 16.93
C PRO A 128 7.00 42.45 18.13
N SER A 129 7.46 43.71 18.14
CA SER A 129 8.31 44.28 19.18
C SER A 129 7.82 43.88 20.58
N PRO A 130 8.69 43.68 21.60
CA PRO A 130 8.41 42.95 22.85
C PRO A 130 7.37 43.61 23.82
N VAL A 131 6.48 44.47 23.34
CA VAL A 131 5.54 45.24 24.20
C VAL A 131 4.18 44.55 24.41
N GLU A 132 3.84 43.49 23.68
CA GLU A 132 2.58 42.77 23.94
C GLU A 132 2.81 41.30 24.20
N LYS A 133 3.15 40.97 25.45
CA LYS A 133 3.08 39.61 25.99
C LYS A 133 1.75 39.43 26.70
N GLU A 134 0.76 38.93 26.01
CA GLU A 134 -0.32 38.18 26.66
C GLU A 134 -0.90 37.16 25.65
N ASP A 135 -0.95 35.89 26.12
CA ASP A 135 -1.53 34.70 25.51
C ASP A 135 -0.74 33.97 24.39
N LYS A 136 0.32 33.26 24.82
CA LYS A 136 0.91 32.19 24.05
C LYS A 136 0.01 30.96 24.06
N LYS A 137 -0.74 30.72 22.99
CA LYS A 137 -1.35 29.40 22.75
C LYS A 137 -1.20 28.84 21.34
N ASP A 138 -0.76 29.61 20.34
CA ASP A 138 -0.51 29.08 19.01
C ASP A 138 0.85 29.52 18.47
N LYS A 139 1.79 28.59 18.35
CA LYS A 139 3.09 28.82 17.69
C LYS A 139 2.95 29.15 16.19
N ASN A 140 1.78 29.03 15.61
CA ASN A 140 1.46 29.34 14.22
C ASN A 140 0.93 30.78 14.01
N SER A 141 0.77 31.57 15.05
CA SER A 141 0.18 32.91 14.96
C SER A 141 1.07 33.97 14.27
N PHE A 142 2.30 33.60 13.92
CA PHE A 142 3.26 34.49 13.24
C PHE A 142 3.54 34.11 11.79
N LEU A 143 2.81 33.13 11.23
CA LEU A 143 2.94 32.74 9.83
C LEU A 143 1.75 33.26 9.04
N ARG A 144 2.02 34.07 8.00
CA ARG A 144 1.01 34.43 7.02
C ARG A 144 1.08 33.45 5.85
N PHE A 145 -0.05 32.82 5.55
CA PHE A 145 -0.17 31.92 4.39
C PHE A 145 -0.20 32.74 3.10
N LEU A 146 0.55 32.29 2.10
CA LEU A 146 0.72 32.98 0.83
C LEU A 146 0.07 32.15 -0.29
N PRO A 147 -1.10 32.58 -0.80
CA PRO A 147 -1.76 31.90 -1.92
C PRO A 147 -1.10 32.21 -3.27
N GLY A 148 -1.34 31.37 -4.28
CA GLY A 148 -0.95 31.57 -5.66
C GLY A 148 0.48 31.14 -6.01
N ALA A 149 1.19 30.46 -5.11
CA ALA A 149 2.37 29.71 -5.46
C ALA A 149 2.03 28.53 -6.38
N VAL A 150 3.00 28.06 -7.16
CA VAL A 150 2.89 26.82 -7.95
C VAL A 150 4.07 25.94 -7.62
N PHE A 151 3.76 24.71 -7.21
CA PHE A 151 4.77 23.69 -6.90
C PHE A 151 4.69 22.56 -7.90
N ASP A 152 5.78 22.30 -8.59
CA ASP A 152 5.94 21.15 -9.46
C ASP A 152 6.43 19.95 -8.69
N LEU A 153 5.90 18.77 -9.04
CA LEU A 153 6.22 17.48 -8.46
C LEU A 153 7.04 16.66 -9.44
N TYR A 154 8.17 16.13 -8.96
CA TYR A 154 9.08 15.28 -9.73
C TYR A 154 9.23 13.93 -9.04
N ALA A 155 9.38 12.85 -9.83
CA ALA A 155 9.79 11.56 -9.32
C ALA A 155 11.32 11.50 -9.27
N ASP A 156 11.87 10.98 -8.16
CA ASP A 156 13.29 10.62 -8.03
C ASP A 156 13.54 9.36 -8.87
N SER A 157 13.82 9.57 -10.17
CA SER A 157 13.83 8.51 -11.18
C SER A 157 15.03 7.55 -11.06
N ASN A 158 16.11 8.00 -10.42
CA ASN A 158 17.33 7.23 -10.22
C ASN A 158 17.57 6.83 -8.75
N ALA A 159 16.64 7.18 -7.86
CA ALA A 159 16.64 6.89 -6.43
C ALA A 159 17.93 7.37 -5.70
N ASN A 160 18.48 8.51 -6.13
CA ASN A 160 19.70 9.08 -5.54
C ASN A 160 19.44 10.12 -4.44
N GLN A 161 18.17 10.56 -4.27
CA GLN A 161 17.71 11.59 -3.32
C GLN A 161 18.34 12.97 -3.57
N GLU A 162 18.85 13.21 -4.77
CA GLU A 162 19.41 14.49 -5.23
C GLU A 162 18.63 14.95 -6.47
N TYR A 163 18.09 16.18 -6.45
CA TYR A 163 17.35 16.71 -7.60
C TYR A 163 18.29 17.00 -8.77
N ASP A 164 18.06 16.34 -9.88
CA ASP A 164 18.88 16.41 -11.08
C ASP A 164 18.06 16.36 -12.40
N PRO A 165 18.71 16.50 -13.59
CA PRO A 165 18.01 16.48 -14.87
C PRO A 165 17.36 15.14 -15.24
N ASP A 166 17.68 14.03 -14.56
CA ASP A 166 17.11 12.71 -14.81
C ASP A 166 15.73 12.57 -14.13
N ASP A 167 15.42 13.46 -13.18
CA ASP A 167 14.14 13.47 -12.48
C ASP A 167 13.01 13.96 -13.38
N GLN A 168 11.96 13.16 -13.45
CA GLN A 168 10.82 13.45 -14.30
C GLN A 168 9.75 14.26 -13.56
N LYS A 169 9.34 15.38 -14.16
CA LYS A 169 8.13 16.08 -13.73
C LYS A 169 6.90 15.20 -13.97
N ILE A 170 6.22 14.83 -12.89
CA ILE A 170 5.02 13.98 -12.92
C ILE A 170 3.73 14.77 -12.70
N GLY A 171 3.83 16.02 -12.25
CA GLY A 171 2.65 16.84 -12.03
C GLY A 171 2.93 18.19 -11.38
N THR A 172 1.86 18.78 -10.88
CA THR A 172 1.87 20.03 -10.12
C THR A 172 0.90 19.88 -8.96
N LEU A 173 1.28 20.34 -7.77
CA LEU A 173 0.44 20.29 -6.60
C LEU A 173 -0.79 21.20 -6.80
N LYS A 174 -1.95 20.72 -6.32
CA LYS A 174 -3.19 21.50 -6.33
C LYS A 174 -3.26 22.38 -5.07
N GLU A 175 -3.47 23.69 -5.26
CA GLU A 175 -3.82 24.57 -4.14
C GLU A 175 -5.25 24.23 -3.66
N THR A 176 -5.38 23.76 -2.44
CA THR A 176 -6.64 23.31 -1.84
C THR A 176 -7.26 24.36 -0.94
N ASP A 177 -6.43 25.21 -0.34
CA ASP A 177 -6.80 26.40 0.43
C ASP A 177 -5.63 27.39 0.32
N ALA A 178 -5.85 28.64 0.74
CA ALA A 178 -4.86 29.71 0.62
C ALA A 178 -3.49 29.31 1.21
N GLY A 179 -2.49 29.15 0.35
CA GLY A 179 -1.13 28.71 0.71
C GLY A 179 -0.98 27.23 1.04
N TYR A 180 -2.03 26.40 0.92
CA TYR A 180 -1.96 24.94 1.08
C TYR A 180 -2.00 24.24 -0.28
N HIS A 181 -1.02 23.39 -0.55
CA HIS A 181 -0.89 22.66 -1.80
C HIS A 181 -0.76 21.17 -1.54
N THR A 182 -1.51 20.34 -2.28
CA THR A 182 -1.52 18.88 -2.09
C THR A 182 -1.30 18.14 -3.40
N ALA A 183 -0.67 16.95 -3.28
CA ALA A 183 -0.75 15.90 -4.28
C ALA A 183 -1.13 14.59 -3.58
N GLU A 184 -2.04 13.85 -4.20
CA GLU A 184 -2.60 12.61 -3.66
C GLU A 184 -2.36 11.44 -4.62
N ASN A 185 -2.57 10.22 -4.13
CA ASN A 185 -2.43 8.99 -4.92
C ASN A 185 -1.01 8.75 -5.48
N LEU A 186 0.01 9.23 -4.77
CA LEU A 186 1.40 8.99 -5.11
C LEU A 186 1.76 7.55 -4.81
N LEU A 187 2.35 6.85 -5.76
CA LEU A 187 2.90 5.51 -5.53
C LEU A 187 4.04 5.58 -4.51
N ALA A 188 4.32 4.45 -3.84
CA ALA A 188 5.47 4.37 -2.94
C ALA A 188 6.76 4.69 -3.73
N GLY A 189 7.57 5.64 -3.22
CA GLY A 189 8.79 6.07 -3.89
C GLY A 189 9.34 7.40 -3.38
N GLY A 190 10.43 7.86 -3.99
CA GLY A 190 11.07 9.14 -3.75
C GLY A 190 10.54 10.23 -4.69
N TYR A 191 10.45 11.45 -4.17
CA TYR A 191 9.91 12.60 -4.91
C TYR A 191 10.60 13.89 -4.53
N PHE A 192 10.51 14.88 -5.43
CA PHE A 192 10.90 16.25 -5.16
C PHE A 192 9.75 17.22 -5.42
N ILE A 193 9.67 18.25 -4.57
CA ILE A 193 8.81 19.40 -4.77
C ILE A 193 9.68 20.61 -5.03
N LYS A 194 9.35 21.36 -6.08
CA LYS A 194 10.06 22.60 -6.45
C LYS A 194 9.06 23.71 -6.76
N GLU A 195 9.29 24.89 -6.18
CA GLU A 195 8.48 26.05 -6.52
C GLU A 195 8.81 26.54 -7.94
N SER A 196 7.87 26.46 -8.86
CA SER A 196 8.01 26.92 -10.23
C SER A 196 7.47 28.33 -10.45
N LYS A 197 6.60 28.79 -9.55
CA LYS A 197 6.08 30.15 -9.52
C LYS A 197 5.83 30.59 -8.08
N ALA A 198 6.38 31.74 -7.70
CA ALA A 198 6.10 32.36 -6.41
C ALA A 198 4.75 33.10 -6.40
N PRO A 199 4.17 33.35 -5.20
CA PRO A 199 3.11 34.33 -5.03
C PRO A 199 3.48 35.71 -5.56
N GLU A 200 2.46 36.55 -5.85
CA GLU A 200 2.68 37.90 -6.31
C GLU A 200 3.53 38.71 -5.29
N GLY A 201 4.56 39.38 -5.78
CA GLY A 201 5.48 40.17 -4.96
C GLY A 201 6.64 39.39 -4.35
N TYR A 202 6.74 38.08 -4.57
CA TYR A 202 7.78 37.21 -4.06
C TYR A 202 8.66 36.61 -5.17
N GLN A 203 9.87 36.18 -4.82
CA GLN A 203 10.71 35.38 -5.68
C GLN A 203 10.54 33.89 -5.39
N PRO A 204 10.62 33.02 -6.43
CA PRO A 204 10.55 31.58 -6.20
C PRO A 204 11.72 31.08 -5.33
N ASP A 205 11.42 30.11 -4.47
CA ASP A 205 12.47 29.34 -3.77
C ASP A 205 13.22 28.49 -4.82
N PRO A 206 14.55 28.63 -4.94
CA PRO A 206 15.32 27.87 -5.93
C PRO A 206 15.50 26.39 -5.54
N ASN A 207 15.25 26.04 -4.28
CA ASN A 207 15.51 24.70 -3.76
C ASN A 207 14.46 23.69 -4.22
N ALA A 208 14.89 22.43 -4.33
CA ALA A 208 14.02 21.28 -4.44
C ALA A 208 14.00 20.53 -3.09
N TYR A 209 12.84 20.04 -2.68
CA TYR A 209 12.64 19.39 -1.40
C TYR A 209 12.27 17.92 -1.62
N TYR A 210 13.14 17.04 -1.12
CA TYR A 210 12.93 15.58 -1.16
C TYR A 210 11.91 15.14 -0.12
N PHE A 211 11.08 14.16 -0.49
CA PHE A 211 10.25 13.37 0.42
C PHE A 211 10.03 11.97 -0.15
N SER A 212 9.60 11.02 0.68
CA SER A 212 9.18 9.67 0.25
C SER A 212 7.79 9.33 0.78
N THR A 213 7.09 8.50 0.05
CA THR A 213 5.77 7.95 0.42
C THR A 213 5.85 6.48 0.71
#